data_fa44919a49959241b17e332ca2bd66ee
#
_entry.id   fa44919a49959241b17e332ca2bd66ee
#
_cell.length_a   1.000
_cell.length_b   1.000
_cell.length_c   1.000
_cell.angle_alpha   90.00
_cell.angle_beta   90.00
_cell.angle_gamma   90.00
#
_symmetry.space_group_name_H-M   'P 1'
#
loop_
_entity.id
_entity.type
_entity.pdbx_description
1 polymer ?
#
loop_
_entity_poly.entity_id
_entity_poly.type
_entity_poly.pdbx_seq_one_letter_code
_entity_poly.pdbx_strand_id
1 'polypeptide(L)'
;MLLEHYLNGDDSAIALKYKDKSLTYLALKEAVTHLANWITNNNVSRIAIAFDNSFAWVVADLACQEAQVCCVPIPLFFSETQQRHVIEESQCECLLTTEVLSFFPSSKKEVLSDSLNITGYMLTPLAASVSMPTGTNKITFTSGSTGTPKGVCLSNESQWQVARSIDCAFQQDEVNHLCILPLSTLLENIAGIYAPLLHGGTVQLASASARGFEGSRLVNPQALLKLINDVQPTSIILVPDLLMVLLQACSKGWLPPTSLSFIAVGGAHVSPFLLTEARTRGLPVYEGYGLSEAVSVSTLNTPNCNVLGSAGKALGHNTLHIDKGEVVVTGNHFLGYLNQPESFYPSEVRTGDLGVINDGVLTLS
;
A
#
# COMPACT_ATOMS: atom_id res chain seq x y z
N MET A 1 18.14 3.58 14.89
CA MET A 1 16.85 3.53 14.21
C MET A 1 16.76 2.23 13.43
N LEU A 2 15.68 1.46 13.61
CA LEU A 2 15.49 0.16 12.94
C LEU A 2 15.31 0.34 11.43
N LEU A 3 14.59 1.40 11.03
CA LEU A 3 14.31 1.73 9.64
C LEU A 3 15.46 2.41 8.89
N GLU A 4 16.61 2.65 9.52
CA GLU A 4 17.75 3.32 8.88
C GLU A 4 18.25 2.57 7.63
N HIS A 5 18.12 1.24 7.63
CA HIS A 5 18.49 0.38 6.50
C HIS A 5 17.44 0.34 5.35
N TYR A 6 16.30 0.97 5.53
CA TYR A 6 15.20 0.98 4.57
C TYR A 6 14.90 2.35 3.97
N LEU A 7 15.44 3.42 4.57
CA LEU A 7 15.30 4.79 4.11
C LEU A 7 16.64 5.26 3.50
N ASN A 8 16.87 4.85 2.25
CA ASN A 8 18.21 4.90 1.62
C ASN A 8 18.55 6.21 0.92
N GLY A 9 17.67 7.21 0.90
CA GLY A 9 17.98 8.51 0.34
C GLY A 9 18.96 9.31 1.21
N ASP A 10 19.76 10.16 0.57
CA ASP A 10 20.61 11.11 1.27
C ASP A 10 19.77 11.97 2.22
N ASP A 11 20.27 12.30 3.40
CA ASP A 11 19.54 13.03 4.44
C ASP A 11 18.93 14.35 3.95
N SER A 12 19.59 15.03 3.02
CA SER A 12 19.11 16.28 2.41
C SER A 12 18.16 16.08 1.23
N ALA A 13 18.08 14.87 0.67
CA ALA A 13 17.17 14.56 -0.43
C ALA A 13 15.71 14.57 0.04
N ILE A 14 14.81 14.89 -0.88
CA ILE A 14 13.38 14.93 -0.58
C ILE A 14 12.83 13.50 -0.62
N ALA A 15 12.33 13.03 0.54
CA ALA A 15 11.64 11.75 0.68
C ALA A 15 10.15 11.86 0.31
N LEU A 16 9.46 12.87 0.84
CA LEU A 16 8.02 13.04 0.67
C LEU A 16 7.67 14.45 0.20
N LYS A 17 6.69 14.56 -0.70
CA LYS A 17 6.04 15.83 -1.07
C LYS A 17 4.53 15.75 -0.90
N TYR A 18 3.94 16.83 -0.43
CA TYR A 18 2.50 16.99 -0.30
C TYR A 18 2.13 18.47 -0.47
N LYS A 19 1.46 18.81 -1.57
CA LYS A 19 1.24 20.22 -1.98
C LYS A 19 2.57 20.98 -2.06
N ASP A 20 2.65 22.13 -1.40
CA ASP A 20 3.83 23.00 -1.37
C ASP A 20 4.87 22.62 -0.27
N LYS A 21 4.58 21.53 0.46
CA LYS A 21 5.44 21.06 1.56
C LYS A 21 6.25 19.85 1.12
N SER A 22 7.45 19.72 1.69
CA SER A 22 8.30 18.55 1.54
C SER A 22 8.93 18.15 2.86
N LEU A 23 9.23 16.86 3.01
CA LEU A 23 10.09 16.32 4.05
C LEU A 23 11.32 15.70 3.40
N THR A 24 12.50 16.07 3.90
CA THR A 24 13.74 15.38 3.53
C THR A 24 13.80 14.02 4.24
N TYR A 25 14.73 13.15 3.82
CA TYR A 25 14.94 11.87 4.52
C TYR A 25 15.30 12.07 5.99
N LEU A 26 16.14 13.07 6.30
CA LEU A 26 16.44 13.42 7.69
C LEU A 26 15.18 13.81 8.46
N ALA A 27 14.38 14.74 7.93
CA ALA A 27 13.15 15.20 8.58
C ALA A 27 12.12 14.06 8.75
N LEU A 28 12.03 13.16 7.79
CA LEU A 28 11.19 11.96 7.89
C LEU A 28 11.68 11.04 9.01
N LYS A 29 12.97 10.72 9.07
CA LYS A 29 13.57 9.89 10.12
C LYS A 29 13.35 10.49 11.52
N GLU A 30 13.52 11.81 11.68
CA GLU A 30 13.27 12.53 12.93
C GLU A 30 11.80 12.46 13.34
N ALA A 31 10.86 12.70 12.42
CA ALA A 31 9.43 12.64 12.69
C ALA A 31 8.99 11.22 13.09
N VAL A 32 9.49 10.21 12.40
CA VAL A 32 9.24 8.79 12.70
C VAL A 32 9.77 8.43 14.10
N THR A 33 11.01 8.81 14.40
CA THR A 33 11.64 8.54 15.71
C THR A 33 10.87 9.22 16.85
N HIS A 34 10.44 10.46 16.64
CA HIS A 34 9.66 11.20 17.65
C HIS A 34 8.34 10.49 17.98
N LEU A 35 7.58 10.09 16.95
CA LEU A 35 6.31 9.40 17.14
C LEU A 35 6.51 7.98 17.71
N ALA A 36 7.54 7.25 17.26
CA ALA A 36 7.88 5.92 17.79
C ALA A 36 8.21 5.95 19.28
N ASN A 37 8.95 6.97 19.73
CA ASN A 37 9.24 7.18 21.15
C ASN A 37 7.97 7.45 21.96
N TRP A 38 7.03 8.25 21.42
CA TRP A 38 5.74 8.46 22.08
C TRP A 38 4.95 7.14 22.20
N ILE A 39 4.90 6.34 21.13
CA ILE A 39 4.23 5.03 21.11
C ILE A 39 4.81 4.13 22.21
N THR A 40 6.13 4.00 22.26
CA THR A 40 6.84 3.17 23.25
C THR A 40 6.59 3.64 24.68
N ASN A 41 6.65 4.95 24.93
CA ASN A 41 6.46 5.53 26.26
C ASN A 41 5.01 5.37 26.79
N ASN A 42 4.03 5.20 25.90
CA ASN A 42 2.63 4.97 26.27
C ASN A 42 2.27 3.48 26.32
N ASN A 43 3.22 2.56 26.09
CA ASN A 43 3.02 1.10 26.12
C ASN A 43 1.85 0.63 25.23
N VAL A 44 1.67 1.24 24.06
CA VAL A 44 0.63 0.86 23.11
C VAL A 44 1.15 -0.23 22.19
N SER A 45 0.40 -1.31 22.03
CA SER A 45 0.81 -2.49 21.23
C SER A 45 0.13 -2.57 19.88
N ARG A 46 -1.11 -2.04 19.75
CA ARG A 46 -1.90 -2.07 18.51
C ARG A 46 -2.49 -0.69 18.24
N ILE A 47 -2.13 -0.14 17.10
CA ILE A 47 -2.46 1.24 16.72
C ILE A 47 -3.23 1.24 15.42
N ALA A 48 -4.44 1.79 15.46
CA ALA A 48 -5.19 2.13 14.26
C ALA A 48 -4.67 3.45 13.68
N ILE A 49 -4.48 3.51 12.36
CA ILE A 49 -4.14 4.75 11.66
C ILE A 49 -5.23 5.09 10.65
N ALA A 50 -5.80 6.29 10.73
CA ALA A 50 -6.92 6.75 9.92
C ALA A 50 -6.63 8.14 9.32
N PHE A 51 -5.87 8.17 8.26
CA PHE A 51 -5.50 9.38 7.52
C PHE A 51 -5.76 9.20 6.03
N ASP A 52 -6.01 10.30 5.33
CA ASP A 52 -5.85 10.35 3.87
C ASP A 52 -4.36 10.31 3.50
N ASN A 53 -4.05 10.13 2.22
CA ASN A 53 -2.66 10.16 1.71
C ASN A 53 -1.99 11.48 2.13
N SER A 54 -1.07 11.41 3.07
CA SER A 54 -0.44 12.57 3.72
C SER A 54 0.86 12.18 4.40
N PHE A 55 1.65 13.17 4.82
CA PHE A 55 2.83 12.92 5.67
C PHE A 55 2.45 12.19 6.96
N ALA A 56 1.31 12.55 7.56
CA ALA A 56 0.83 11.94 8.79
C ALA A 56 0.66 10.43 8.64
N TRP A 57 0.08 9.98 7.52
CA TRP A 57 -0.11 8.56 7.25
C TRP A 57 1.24 7.82 7.19
N VAL A 58 2.20 8.34 6.40
CA VAL A 58 3.51 7.70 6.21
C VAL A 58 4.31 7.68 7.51
N VAL A 59 4.35 8.80 8.23
CA VAL A 59 5.04 8.90 9.52
C VAL A 59 4.43 7.96 10.55
N ALA A 60 3.10 7.87 10.64
CA ALA A 60 2.42 6.99 11.58
C ALA A 60 2.69 5.50 11.28
N ASP A 61 2.64 5.11 10.02
CA ASP A 61 2.91 3.74 9.58
C ASP A 61 4.37 3.32 9.87
N LEU A 62 5.33 4.16 9.50
CA LEU A 62 6.75 3.91 9.76
C LEU A 62 7.08 3.97 11.26
N ALA A 63 6.43 4.84 12.04
CA ALA A 63 6.63 4.91 13.48
C ALA A 63 6.14 3.65 14.21
N CYS A 64 5.05 3.05 13.75
CA CYS A 64 4.61 1.75 14.27
C CYS A 64 5.66 0.65 14.00
N GLN A 65 6.28 0.65 12.82
CA GLN A 65 7.36 -0.29 12.50
C GLN A 65 8.60 -0.05 13.36
N GLU A 66 9.02 1.21 13.52
CA GLU A 66 10.17 1.59 14.35
C GLU A 66 9.95 1.20 15.83
N ALA A 67 8.73 1.39 16.34
CA ALA A 67 8.33 1.01 17.68
C ALA A 67 8.03 -0.50 17.83
N GLN A 68 8.09 -1.28 16.74
CA GLN A 68 7.78 -2.72 16.73
C GLN A 68 6.38 -3.07 17.22
N VAL A 69 5.40 -2.20 16.98
CA VAL A 69 4.00 -2.40 17.34
C VAL A 69 3.14 -2.73 16.12
N CYS A 70 1.97 -3.30 16.36
CA CYS A 70 1.07 -3.67 15.30
C CYS A 70 0.31 -2.45 14.75
N CYS A 71 0.53 -2.11 13.49
CA CYS A 71 -0.18 -1.08 12.74
C CYS A 71 -1.44 -1.64 12.08
N VAL A 72 -2.57 -0.95 12.22
CA VAL A 72 -3.86 -1.31 11.61
C VAL A 72 -4.35 -0.13 10.76
N PRO A 73 -4.01 -0.07 9.47
CA PRO A 73 -4.54 0.94 8.57
C PRO A 73 -6.06 0.82 8.42
N ILE A 74 -6.77 1.93 8.65
CA ILE A 74 -8.22 2.00 8.45
C ILE A 74 -8.49 2.70 7.12
N PRO A 75 -9.10 2.00 6.14
CA PRO A 75 -9.50 2.64 4.90
C PRO A 75 -10.62 3.65 5.15
N LEU A 76 -10.37 4.94 4.83
CA LEU A 76 -11.38 5.99 5.00
C LEU A 76 -12.57 5.84 4.07
N PHE A 77 -12.46 5.02 3.02
CA PHE A 77 -13.56 4.69 2.12
C PHE A 77 -14.45 3.55 2.65
N PHE A 78 -14.10 2.91 3.76
CA PHE A 78 -14.96 1.95 4.43
C PHE A 78 -16.13 2.69 5.10
N SER A 79 -17.29 2.03 5.15
CA SER A 79 -18.43 2.52 5.92
C SER A 79 -18.08 2.58 7.41
N GLU A 80 -18.80 3.40 8.18
CA GLU A 80 -18.63 3.49 9.63
C GLU A 80 -18.69 2.11 10.30
N THR A 81 -19.63 1.26 9.88
CA THR A 81 -19.76 -0.11 10.39
C THR A 81 -18.50 -0.94 10.10
N GLN A 82 -17.92 -0.83 8.91
CA GLN A 82 -16.69 -1.54 8.57
C GLN A 82 -15.48 -0.98 9.33
N GLN A 83 -15.37 0.34 9.48
CA GLN A 83 -14.28 0.95 10.27
C GLN A 83 -14.36 0.54 11.74
N ARG A 84 -15.57 0.50 12.31
CA ARG A 84 -15.82 0.01 13.65
C ARG A 84 -15.42 -1.46 13.80
N HIS A 85 -15.82 -2.32 12.86
CA HIS A 85 -15.45 -3.72 12.81
C HIS A 85 -13.91 -3.91 12.80
N VAL A 86 -13.18 -3.14 12.00
CA VAL A 86 -11.70 -3.18 11.95
C VAL A 86 -11.09 -2.93 13.33
N ILE A 87 -11.54 -1.89 14.04
CA ILE A 87 -11.00 -1.53 15.37
C ILE A 87 -11.42 -2.56 16.44
N GLU A 88 -12.66 -3.04 16.39
CA GLU A 88 -13.17 -4.03 17.33
C GLU A 88 -12.49 -5.38 17.16
N GLU A 89 -12.34 -5.88 15.93
CA GLU A 89 -11.66 -7.15 15.65
C GLU A 89 -10.16 -7.12 16.00
N SER A 90 -9.50 -6.00 15.72
CA SER A 90 -8.06 -5.85 16.00
C SER A 90 -7.77 -5.42 17.43
N GLN A 91 -8.80 -5.02 18.22
CA GLN A 91 -8.65 -4.53 19.59
C GLN A 91 -7.57 -3.45 19.69
N CYS A 92 -7.62 -2.45 18.79
CA CYS A 92 -6.68 -1.33 18.81
C CYS A 92 -6.81 -0.55 20.14
N GLU A 93 -5.66 -0.18 20.69
CA GLU A 93 -5.54 0.53 21.97
C GLU A 93 -5.44 2.05 21.75
N CYS A 94 -5.01 2.45 20.55
CA CYS A 94 -4.87 3.85 20.15
C CYS A 94 -5.33 4.04 18.71
N LEU A 95 -5.91 5.20 18.43
CA LEU A 95 -6.21 5.68 17.08
C LEU A 95 -5.39 6.94 16.80
N LEU A 96 -4.60 6.91 15.74
CA LEU A 96 -3.92 8.09 15.18
C LEU A 96 -4.73 8.62 13.99
N THR A 97 -5.12 9.89 14.04
CA THR A 97 -5.94 10.52 13.00
C THR A 97 -5.77 12.04 12.99
N THR A 98 -6.24 12.70 11.95
CA THR A 98 -6.35 14.17 11.91
C THR A 98 -7.64 14.66 12.58
N GLU A 99 -8.72 13.88 12.51
CA GLU A 99 -10.06 14.25 12.97
C GLU A 99 -10.65 13.17 13.85
N VAL A 100 -11.52 13.59 14.78
CA VAL A 100 -12.22 12.65 15.66
C VAL A 100 -13.18 11.79 14.85
N LEU A 101 -13.00 10.49 14.92
CA LEU A 101 -14.03 9.55 14.48
C LEU A 101 -15.10 9.47 15.60
N SER A 102 -16.22 10.16 15.39
CA SER A 102 -17.26 10.41 16.43
C SER A 102 -17.89 9.14 17.03
N PHE A 103 -17.71 8.00 16.36
CA PHE A 103 -18.28 6.72 16.77
C PHE A 103 -17.36 5.88 17.67
N PHE A 104 -16.13 6.38 18.01
CA PHE A 104 -15.26 5.68 18.95
C PHE A 104 -15.17 6.39 20.29
N PRO A 105 -15.53 5.71 21.40
CA PRO A 105 -15.27 6.24 22.73
C PRO A 105 -13.76 6.28 22.99
N SER A 106 -13.24 7.48 23.22
CA SER A 106 -11.85 7.69 23.60
C SER A 106 -11.75 8.19 25.03
N SER A 107 -10.74 7.70 25.76
CA SER A 107 -10.49 8.09 27.15
C SER A 107 -9.57 9.31 27.26
N LYS A 108 -8.68 9.50 26.30
CA LYS A 108 -7.70 10.59 26.28
C LYS A 108 -7.41 11.02 24.85
N LYS A 109 -7.37 12.33 24.63
CA LYS A 109 -6.92 12.96 23.38
C LYS A 109 -5.58 13.65 23.63
N GLU A 110 -4.63 13.48 22.71
CA GLU A 110 -3.33 14.16 22.76
C GLU A 110 -2.91 14.57 21.36
N VAL A 111 -2.50 15.83 21.18
CA VAL A 111 -1.91 16.32 19.94
C VAL A 111 -0.44 15.93 19.94
N LEU A 112 -0.03 15.09 18.98
CA LEU A 112 1.31 14.50 18.92
C LEU A 112 2.23 15.27 17.98
N SER A 113 1.66 15.90 16.95
CA SER A 113 2.38 16.76 16.03
C SER A 113 1.42 17.73 15.36
N ASP A 114 1.54 19.02 15.69
CA ASP A 114 0.78 20.08 15.02
C ASP A 114 1.21 20.26 13.56
N SER A 115 2.51 20.18 13.28
CA SER A 115 3.06 20.37 11.93
C SER A 115 2.61 19.30 10.94
N LEU A 116 2.44 18.06 11.42
CA LEU A 116 1.97 16.92 10.66
C LEU A 116 0.46 16.67 10.84
N ASN A 117 -0.20 17.40 11.73
CA ASN A 117 -1.60 17.23 12.09
C ASN A 117 -1.92 15.78 12.54
N ILE A 118 -1.12 15.28 13.50
CA ILE A 118 -1.31 13.96 14.11
C ILE A 118 -1.89 14.12 15.51
N THR A 119 -3.05 13.54 15.74
CA THR A 119 -3.69 13.44 17.05
C THR A 119 -3.83 11.98 17.44
N GLY A 120 -3.46 11.64 18.66
CA GLY A 120 -3.65 10.32 19.26
C GLY A 120 -4.89 10.30 20.16
N TYR A 121 -5.69 9.28 20.02
CA TYR A 121 -6.85 9.00 20.87
C TYR A 121 -6.65 7.63 21.52
N MET A 122 -6.51 7.60 22.83
CA MET A 122 -6.49 6.32 23.57
C MET A 122 -7.91 5.74 23.57
N LEU A 123 -8.03 4.54 23.06
CA LEU A 123 -9.32 3.85 22.98
C LEU A 123 -9.60 3.10 24.28
N THR A 124 -10.89 2.97 24.63
CA THR A 124 -11.30 2.15 25.76
C THR A 124 -11.16 0.68 25.36
N PRO A 125 -10.36 -0.13 26.09
CA PRO A 125 -10.19 -1.53 25.76
C PRO A 125 -11.54 -2.27 25.77
N LEU A 126 -11.76 -3.07 24.72
CA LEU A 126 -12.89 -4.00 24.71
C LEU A 126 -12.49 -5.27 25.44
N ALA A 127 -13.45 -5.94 26.07
CA ALA A 127 -13.18 -7.10 26.95
C ALA A 127 -12.80 -8.40 26.19
N ALA A 128 -12.74 -8.37 24.87
CA ALA A 128 -12.43 -9.54 24.05
C ALA A 128 -10.92 -9.76 23.92
N SER A 129 -10.50 -11.02 23.87
CA SER A 129 -9.11 -11.40 23.59
C SER A 129 -8.87 -11.43 22.07
N VAL A 130 -7.75 -10.87 21.63
CA VAL A 130 -7.28 -10.98 20.25
C VAL A 130 -6.40 -12.22 20.11
N SER A 131 -6.67 -13.01 19.09
CA SER A 131 -5.79 -14.09 18.64
C SER A 131 -5.11 -13.69 17.33
N MET A 132 -3.78 -13.53 17.38
CA MET A 132 -2.98 -13.21 16.19
C MET A 132 -1.64 -13.95 16.20
N PRO A 133 -1.06 -14.25 15.03
CA PRO A 133 0.24 -14.91 14.97
C PRO A 133 1.32 -14.05 15.61
N THR A 134 2.27 -14.67 16.32
CA THR A 134 3.46 -13.98 16.83
C THR A 134 4.26 -13.37 15.67
N GLY A 135 4.76 -12.15 15.85
CA GLY A 135 5.48 -11.42 14.81
C GLY A 135 4.58 -10.58 13.90
N THR A 136 3.28 -10.48 14.20
CA THR A 136 2.38 -9.57 13.49
C THR A 136 2.71 -8.11 13.81
N ASN A 137 3.09 -7.35 12.78
CA ASN A 137 3.38 -5.92 12.87
C ASN A 137 2.41 -5.06 12.06
N LYS A 138 1.65 -5.67 11.16
CA LYS A 138 0.57 -5.00 10.43
C LYS A 138 -0.61 -5.94 10.26
N ILE A 139 -1.82 -5.38 10.40
CA ILE A 139 -3.06 -6.06 10.02
C ILE A 139 -3.73 -5.23 8.94
N THR A 140 -3.80 -5.76 7.73
CA THR A 140 -4.55 -5.14 6.63
C THR A 140 -5.89 -5.83 6.45
N PHE A 141 -6.96 -5.05 6.35
CA PHE A 141 -8.31 -5.59 6.16
C PHE A 141 -8.70 -5.57 4.70
N THR A 142 -9.08 -6.73 4.18
CA THR A 142 -9.55 -6.90 2.81
C THR A 142 -11.06 -7.11 2.80
N SER A 143 -11.74 -6.56 1.78
CA SER A 143 -13.16 -6.82 1.56
C SER A 143 -13.34 -8.26 1.07
N GLY A 144 -13.38 -9.23 1.99
CA GLY A 144 -13.59 -10.63 1.64
C GLY A 144 -14.88 -10.84 0.82
N SER A 145 -14.95 -11.95 0.09
CA SER A 145 -16.13 -12.35 -0.72
C SER A 145 -17.44 -12.44 0.09
N THR A 146 -17.35 -12.48 1.41
CA THR A 146 -18.48 -12.53 2.37
C THR A 146 -19.01 -11.17 2.80
N GLY A 147 -18.42 -10.04 2.31
CA GLY A 147 -18.83 -8.68 2.64
C GLY A 147 -18.28 -8.14 3.99
N THR A 148 -17.84 -9.01 4.90
CA THR A 148 -17.17 -8.60 6.14
C THR A 148 -15.66 -8.61 5.94
N PRO A 149 -14.95 -7.51 6.19
CA PRO A 149 -13.51 -7.44 6.03
C PRO A 149 -12.78 -8.44 6.94
N LYS A 150 -11.78 -9.15 6.39
CA LYS A 150 -10.89 -10.05 7.14
C LYS A 150 -9.54 -9.41 7.37
N GLY A 151 -8.99 -9.54 8.57
CA GLY A 151 -7.66 -9.05 8.93
C GLY A 151 -6.56 -10.02 8.50
N VAL A 152 -5.71 -9.59 7.59
CA VAL A 152 -4.51 -10.32 7.13
C VAL A 152 -3.31 -9.85 7.95
N CYS A 153 -2.67 -10.77 8.69
CA CYS A 153 -1.57 -10.49 9.59
C CYS A 153 -0.21 -10.58 8.86
N LEU A 154 0.58 -9.53 8.92
CA LEU A 154 1.85 -9.39 8.22
C LEU A 154 2.99 -9.03 9.16
N SER A 155 4.20 -9.53 8.88
CA SER A 155 5.42 -9.08 9.55
C SER A 155 6.03 -7.85 8.84
N ASN A 156 6.85 -7.06 9.53
CA ASN A 156 7.62 -5.98 8.89
C ASN A 156 8.58 -6.55 7.85
N GLU A 157 9.28 -7.64 8.19
CA GLU A 157 10.26 -8.24 7.28
C GLU A 157 9.60 -8.67 5.96
N SER A 158 8.43 -9.32 6.02
CA SER A 158 7.71 -9.75 4.80
C SER A 158 7.38 -8.58 3.87
N GLN A 159 6.98 -7.44 4.42
CA GLN A 159 6.65 -6.24 3.64
C GLN A 159 7.90 -5.63 2.97
N TRP A 160 9.02 -5.54 3.70
CA TRP A 160 10.27 -5.01 3.15
C TRP A 160 10.93 -5.96 2.15
N GLN A 161 10.74 -7.27 2.26
CA GLN A 161 11.18 -8.23 1.23
C GLN A 161 10.45 -7.99 -0.11
N VAL A 162 9.15 -7.70 -0.07
CA VAL A 162 8.40 -7.31 -1.29
C VAL A 162 8.94 -6.00 -1.85
N ALA A 163 9.13 -4.98 -1.01
CA ALA A 163 9.68 -3.69 -1.44
C ALA A 163 11.05 -3.83 -2.12
N ARG A 164 11.97 -4.61 -1.53
CA ARG A 164 13.28 -4.92 -2.14
C ARG A 164 13.16 -5.63 -3.48
N SER A 165 12.23 -6.58 -3.59
CA SER A 165 12.03 -7.33 -4.83
C SER A 165 11.46 -6.47 -5.95
N ILE A 166 10.59 -5.52 -5.61
CA ILE A 166 10.09 -4.50 -6.54
C ILE A 166 11.24 -3.60 -6.98
N ASP A 167 12.00 -3.06 -6.05
CA ASP A 167 13.15 -2.18 -6.32
C ASP A 167 14.17 -2.86 -7.24
N CYS A 168 14.56 -4.11 -6.94
CA CYS A 168 15.44 -4.89 -7.77
C CYS A 168 14.90 -5.15 -9.19
N ALA A 169 13.59 -5.30 -9.34
CA ALA A 169 12.96 -5.56 -10.64
C ALA A 169 12.78 -4.29 -11.47
N PHE A 170 12.67 -3.15 -10.83
CA PHE A 170 12.26 -1.89 -11.46
C PHE A 170 13.41 -1.11 -12.11
N GLN A 171 14.62 -1.19 -11.59
CA GLN A 171 15.89 -0.64 -12.13
C GLN A 171 15.77 0.74 -12.83
N GLN A 172 15.19 1.73 -12.15
CA GLN A 172 15.17 3.12 -12.63
C GLN A 172 16.22 3.94 -11.86
N ASP A 173 16.88 4.89 -12.58
CA ASP A 173 17.88 5.77 -11.96
C ASP A 173 17.25 6.84 -11.04
N GLU A 174 16.05 7.30 -11.37
CA GLU A 174 15.33 8.30 -10.59
C GLU A 174 13.89 7.84 -10.35
N VAL A 175 13.46 7.82 -9.10
CA VAL A 175 12.10 7.47 -8.70
C VAL A 175 11.40 8.69 -8.12
N ASN A 176 10.35 9.15 -8.83
CA ASN A 176 9.39 10.15 -8.39
C ASN A 176 8.00 9.53 -8.50
N HIS A 177 7.57 8.82 -7.44
CA HIS A 177 6.32 8.06 -7.44
C HIS A 177 5.14 8.91 -6.97
N LEU A 178 4.03 8.92 -7.73
CA LEU A 178 2.78 9.56 -7.31
C LEU A 178 1.79 8.52 -6.79
N CYS A 179 1.47 8.60 -5.49
CA CYS A 179 0.47 7.74 -4.87
C CYS A 179 -0.96 8.11 -5.32
N ILE A 180 -1.56 7.30 -6.17
CA ILE A 180 -2.93 7.49 -6.66
C ILE A 180 -3.94 6.70 -5.83
N LEU A 181 -3.61 5.46 -5.43
CA LEU A 181 -4.49 4.67 -4.59
C LEU A 181 -4.42 5.13 -3.12
N PRO A 182 -5.41 4.81 -2.28
CA PRO A 182 -5.32 5.05 -0.85
C PRO A 182 -4.14 4.30 -0.22
N LEU A 183 -3.36 4.95 0.64
CA LEU A 183 -2.22 4.33 1.34
C LEU A 183 -2.63 3.21 2.30
N SER A 184 -3.89 3.17 2.70
CA SER A 184 -4.47 2.05 3.47
C SER A 184 -4.62 0.76 2.66
N THR A 185 -4.47 0.80 1.32
CA THR A 185 -4.36 -0.39 0.50
C THR A 185 -2.92 -0.91 0.50
N LEU A 186 -2.75 -2.20 0.75
CA LEU A 186 -1.42 -2.80 0.89
C LEU A 186 -0.56 -2.60 -0.37
N LEU A 187 -1.18 -2.61 -1.56
CA LEU A 187 -0.49 -2.41 -2.82
C LEU A 187 0.20 -1.04 -2.88
N GLU A 188 -0.52 0.05 -2.60
CA GLU A 188 0.06 1.40 -2.62
C GLU A 188 1.03 1.60 -1.46
N ASN A 189 0.75 1.02 -0.29
CA ASN A 189 1.63 1.12 0.87
C ASN A 189 3.02 0.53 0.57
N ILE A 190 3.09 -0.70 0.06
CA ILE A 190 4.38 -1.37 -0.19
C ILE A 190 5.02 -0.85 -1.47
N ALA A 191 4.31 -0.86 -2.59
CA ALA A 191 4.89 -0.52 -3.88
C ALA A 191 5.01 0.99 -4.13
N GLY A 192 4.14 1.81 -3.49
CA GLY A 192 4.15 3.27 -3.66
C GLY A 192 4.86 4.05 -2.55
N ILE A 193 5.11 3.43 -1.37
CA ILE A 193 5.84 4.06 -0.27
C ILE A 193 7.16 3.34 0.00
N TYR A 194 7.12 2.05 0.37
CA TYR A 194 8.32 1.37 0.84
C TYR A 194 9.36 1.16 -0.28
N ALA A 195 8.94 0.72 -1.46
CA ALA A 195 9.87 0.51 -2.55
C ALA A 195 10.54 1.82 -3.03
N PRO A 196 9.82 2.94 -3.25
CA PRO A 196 10.44 4.22 -3.56
C PRO A 196 11.37 4.75 -2.48
N LEU A 197 10.99 4.64 -1.18
CA LEU A 197 11.85 5.11 -0.09
C LEU A 197 13.10 4.24 0.08
N LEU A 198 12.99 2.94 -0.15
CA LEU A 198 14.12 2.01 -0.17
C LEU A 198 15.10 2.33 -1.32
N HIS A 199 14.57 2.72 -2.47
CA HIS A 199 15.36 3.17 -3.62
C HIS A 199 16.12 4.49 -3.34
N GLY A 200 15.66 5.31 -2.41
CA GLY A 200 16.14 6.68 -2.21
C GLY A 200 15.38 7.73 -3.04
N GLY A 201 14.23 7.36 -3.57
CA GLY A 201 13.39 8.21 -4.42
C GLY A 201 12.48 9.18 -3.65
N THR A 202 11.68 9.92 -4.40
CA THR A 202 10.67 10.85 -3.86
C THR A 202 9.27 10.26 -4.01
N VAL A 203 8.47 10.33 -2.95
CA VAL A 203 7.04 9.98 -2.97
C VAL A 203 6.19 11.24 -2.97
N GLN A 204 5.31 11.36 -3.94
CA GLN A 204 4.34 12.43 -4.09
C GLN A 204 2.99 12.01 -3.51
N LEU A 205 2.50 12.72 -2.53
CA LEU A 205 1.25 12.47 -1.84
C LEU A 205 0.20 13.52 -2.22
N ALA A 206 -1.06 13.10 -2.32
CA ALA A 206 -2.15 14.01 -2.59
C ALA A 206 -3.43 13.55 -1.88
N SER A 207 -4.23 14.50 -1.38
CA SER A 207 -5.52 14.18 -0.76
C SER A 207 -6.49 13.52 -1.75
N ALA A 208 -7.49 12.81 -1.23
CA ALA A 208 -8.53 12.19 -2.05
C ALA A 208 -9.18 13.21 -3.00
N SER A 209 -9.51 14.39 -2.51
CA SER A 209 -10.10 15.47 -3.33
C SER A 209 -9.15 15.96 -4.44
N ALA A 210 -7.84 16.08 -4.16
CA ALA A 210 -6.84 16.47 -5.17
C ALA A 210 -6.65 15.38 -6.24
N ARG A 211 -6.79 14.11 -5.86
CA ARG A 211 -6.81 12.96 -6.77
C ARG A 211 -8.14 12.78 -7.48
N GLY A 212 -9.18 13.57 -7.14
CA GLY A 212 -10.50 13.52 -7.73
C GLY A 212 -11.44 12.48 -7.14
N PHE A 213 -11.16 11.96 -5.94
CA PHE A 213 -11.94 10.91 -5.30
C PHE A 213 -12.87 11.45 -4.21
N GLU A 214 -14.03 10.79 -4.09
CA GLU A 214 -14.93 10.79 -2.93
C GLU A 214 -15.11 9.34 -2.47
N GLY A 215 -14.62 9.02 -1.27
CA GLY A 215 -14.51 7.63 -0.81
C GLY A 215 -13.66 6.78 -1.77
N SER A 216 -14.23 5.70 -2.30
CA SER A 216 -13.57 4.83 -3.29
C SER A 216 -13.84 5.23 -4.75
N ARG A 217 -14.70 6.22 -5.02
CA ARG A 217 -15.12 6.59 -6.37
C ARG A 217 -14.32 7.76 -6.91
N LEU A 218 -13.83 7.63 -8.14
CA LEU A 218 -13.30 8.77 -8.91
C LEU A 218 -14.49 9.60 -9.45
N VAL A 219 -14.71 10.77 -8.86
CA VAL A 219 -15.81 11.68 -9.23
C VAL A 219 -15.33 12.84 -10.12
N ASN A 220 -14.04 13.15 -10.08
CA ASN A 220 -13.45 14.22 -10.88
C ASN A 220 -12.18 13.74 -11.63
N PRO A 221 -12.31 13.07 -12.78
CA PRO A 221 -11.17 12.62 -13.58
C PRO A 221 -10.22 13.76 -13.99
N GLN A 222 -10.73 14.98 -14.19
CA GLN A 222 -9.90 16.12 -14.59
C GLN A 222 -8.92 16.54 -13.48
N ALA A 223 -9.31 16.40 -12.20
CA ALA A 223 -8.41 16.64 -11.08
C ALA A 223 -7.24 15.63 -11.09
N LEU A 224 -7.52 14.35 -11.35
CA LEU A 224 -6.48 13.31 -11.46
C LEU A 224 -5.51 13.62 -12.61
N LEU A 225 -6.02 13.93 -13.80
CA LEU A 225 -5.19 14.25 -14.97
C LEU A 225 -4.32 15.49 -14.74
N LYS A 226 -4.93 16.53 -14.13
CA LYS A 226 -4.19 17.74 -13.74
C LYS A 226 -3.09 17.42 -12.75
N LEU A 227 -3.38 16.61 -11.72
CA LEU A 227 -2.39 16.21 -10.71
C LEU A 227 -1.21 15.47 -11.36
N ILE A 228 -1.47 14.50 -12.24
CA ILE A 228 -0.42 13.78 -12.97
C ILE A 228 0.44 14.75 -13.79
N ASN A 229 -0.19 15.72 -14.46
CA ASN A 229 0.52 16.72 -15.26
C ASN A 229 1.33 17.70 -14.41
N ASP A 230 0.81 18.12 -13.24
CA ASP A 230 1.51 19.05 -12.36
C ASP A 230 2.71 18.39 -11.66
N VAL A 231 2.56 17.12 -11.26
CA VAL A 231 3.59 16.37 -10.51
C VAL A 231 4.69 15.84 -11.42
N GLN A 232 4.39 15.54 -12.69
CA GLN A 232 5.33 14.89 -13.61
C GLN A 232 6.00 13.64 -13.02
N PRO A 233 5.22 12.64 -12.55
CA PRO A 233 5.78 11.47 -11.90
C PRO A 233 6.55 10.58 -12.89
N THR A 234 7.49 9.79 -12.39
CA THR A 234 8.12 8.71 -13.16
C THR A 234 7.31 7.42 -13.10
N SER A 235 6.57 7.21 -12.00
CA SER A 235 5.76 6.01 -11.80
C SER A 235 4.46 6.28 -11.07
N ILE A 236 3.44 5.46 -11.39
CA ILE A 236 2.14 5.41 -10.72
C ILE A 236 1.62 3.98 -10.65
N ILE A 237 0.69 3.72 -9.71
CA ILE A 237 -0.02 2.45 -9.60
C ILE A 237 -1.50 2.68 -9.86
N LEU A 238 -2.10 1.84 -10.70
CA LEU A 238 -3.49 1.93 -11.10
C LEU A 238 -4.21 0.59 -10.93
N VAL A 239 -5.50 0.67 -10.69
CA VAL A 239 -6.43 -0.43 -10.95
C VAL A 239 -6.98 -0.29 -12.39
N PRO A 240 -7.51 -1.36 -13.00
CA PRO A 240 -7.98 -1.33 -14.39
C PRO A 240 -8.97 -0.20 -14.71
N ASP A 241 -9.87 0.12 -13.78
CA ASP A 241 -10.85 1.20 -13.96
C ASP A 241 -10.17 2.58 -14.12
N LEU A 242 -9.10 2.84 -13.38
CA LEU A 242 -8.33 4.08 -13.51
C LEU A 242 -7.53 4.13 -14.82
N LEU A 243 -7.02 2.99 -15.28
CA LEU A 243 -6.40 2.90 -16.60
C LEU A 243 -7.39 3.23 -17.72
N MET A 244 -8.64 2.76 -17.63
CA MET A 244 -9.70 3.13 -18.58
C MET A 244 -9.96 4.64 -18.60
N VAL A 245 -9.91 5.30 -17.44
CA VAL A 245 -10.03 6.77 -17.36
C VAL A 245 -8.90 7.47 -18.11
N LEU A 246 -7.66 7.04 -17.94
CA LEU A 246 -6.51 7.60 -18.68
C LEU A 246 -6.65 7.38 -20.19
N LEU A 247 -7.07 6.19 -20.61
CA LEU A 247 -7.34 5.89 -22.03
C LEU A 247 -8.43 6.77 -22.62
N GLN A 248 -9.51 6.98 -21.88
CA GLN A 248 -10.58 7.88 -22.30
C GLN A 248 -10.08 9.33 -22.41
N ALA A 249 -9.19 9.76 -21.51
CA ALA A 249 -8.56 11.07 -21.59
C ALA A 249 -7.65 11.18 -22.82
N CYS A 250 -6.81 10.18 -23.08
CA CYS A 250 -5.98 10.14 -24.30
C CYS A 250 -6.82 10.23 -25.58
N SER A 251 -7.98 9.54 -25.63
CA SER A 251 -8.89 9.63 -26.79
C SER A 251 -9.48 11.02 -27.00
N LYS A 252 -9.47 11.87 -25.96
CA LYS A 252 -9.92 13.27 -25.99
C LYS A 252 -8.77 14.26 -26.11
N GLY A 253 -7.54 13.78 -26.39
CA GLY A 253 -6.37 14.62 -26.62
C GLY A 253 -5.48 14.89 -25.41
N TRP A 254 -5.74 14.26 -24.26
CA TRP A 254 -4.79 14.33 -23.14
C TRP A 254 -3.52 13.55 -23.50
N LEU A 255 -2.36 14.15 -23.25
CA LEU A 255 -1.06 13.52 -23.43
C LEU A 255 -0.46 13.22 -22.07
N PRO A 256 -0.01 11.98 -21.80
CA PRO A 256 0.69 11.65 -20.59
C PRO A 256 2.02 12.41 -20.52
N PRO A 257 2.49 12.78 -19.31
CA PRO A 257 3.80 13.42 -19.15
C PRO A 257 4.92 12.50 -19.67
N THR A 258 5.93 13.07 -20.29
CA THR A 258 7.09 12.32 -20.81
C THR A 258 7.96 11.72 -19.70
N SER A 259 7.87 12.24 -18.48
CA SER A 259 8.49 11.68 -17.28
C SER A 259 7.91 10.33 -16.88
N LEU A 260 6.63 10.08 -17.21
CA LEU A 260 5.92 8.87 -16.81
C LEU A 260 6.42 7.68 -17.62
N SER A 261 7.29 6.88 -17.02
CA SER A 261 7.96 5.73 -17.62
C SER A 261 7.45 4.38 -17.14
N PHE A 262 6.63 4.37 -16.05
CA PHE A 262 6.10 3.14 -15.49
C PHE A 262 4.70 3.31 -14.89
N ILE A 263 3.76 2.53 -15.38
CA ILE A 263 2.41 2.43 -14.84
C ILE A 263 2.19 0.96 -14.44
N ALA A 264 2.25 0.66 -13.14
CA ALA A 264 1.84 -0.64 -12.66
C ALA A 264 0.32 -0.76 -12.69
N VAL A 265 -0.21 -1.85 -13.24
CA VAL A 265 -1.65 -2.13 -13.26
C VAL A 265 -1.91 -3.48 -12.61
N GLY A 266 -2.78 -3.50 -11.61
CA GLY A 266 -3.10 -4.73 -10.88
C GLY A 266 -4.29 -4.56 -9.94
N GLY A 267 -4.45 -5.52 -9.01
CA GLY A 267 -5.55 -5.53 -8.03
C GLY A 267 -6.88 -6.06 -8.58
N ALA A 268 -6.98 -6.27 -9.90
CA ALA A 268 -8.08 -6.95 -10.59
C ALA A 268 -7.61 -7.44 -11.95
N HIS A 269 -8.39 -8.30 -12.61
CA HIS A 269 -8.07 -8.80 -13.95
C HIS A 269 -7.97 -7.66 -14.97
N VAL A 270 -6.87 -7.63 -15.73
CA VAL A 270 -6.61 -6.64 -16.78
C VAL A 270 -6.78 -7.30 -18.16
N SER A 271 -7.72 -6.80 -18.95
CA SER A 271 -7.91 -7.30 -20.31
C SER A 271 -6.65 -7.04 -21.17
N PRO A 272 -6.12 -8.03 -21.92
CA PRO A 272 -5.02 -7.83 -22.87
C PRO A 272 -5.30 -6.72 -23.90
N PHE A 273 -6.57 -6.55 -24.27
CA PHE A 273 -7.01 -5.46 -25.15
C PHE A 273 -6.77 -4.08 -24.50
N LEU A 274 -7.07 -3.94 -23.21
CA LEU A 274 -6.86 -2.69 -22.47
C LEU A 274 -5.38 -2.32 -22.41
N LEU A 275 -4.51 -3.31 -22.18
CA LEU A 275 -3.05 -3.11 -22.15
C LEU A 275 -2.49 -2.72 -23.53
N THR A 276 -3.00 -3.36 -24.59
CA THR A 276 -2.61 -3.04 -25.98
C THR A 276 -3.00 -1.60 -26.35
N GLU A 277 -4.24 -1.22 -26.03
CA GLU A 277 -4.74 0.13 -26.30
C GLU A 277 -3.96 1.19 -25.52
N ALA A 278 -3.62 0.90 -24.25
CA ALA A 278 -2.81 1.79 -23.42
C ALA A 278 -1.44 2.06 -24.04
N ARG A 279 -0.75 1.02 -24.48
CA ARG A 279 0.56 1.14 -25.15
C ARG A 279 0.49 1.88 -26.48
N THR A 280 -0.53 1.61 -27.28
CA THR A 280 -0.74 2.31 -28.56
C THR A 280 -0.91 3.84 -28.34
N ARG A 281 -1.39 4.24 -27.18
CA ARG A 281 -1.56 5.64 -26.77
C ARG A 281 -0.37 6.20 -25.98
N GLY A 282 0.72 5.49 -25.91
CA GLY A 282 1.97 5.94 -25.25
C GLY A 282 1.95 5.80 -23.72
N LEU A 283 1.02 5.03 -23.14
CA LEU A 283 1.02 4.73 -21.71
C LEU A 283 1.93 3.51 -21.43
N PRO A 284 3.00 3.64 -20.62
CA PRO A 284 3.95 2.58 -20.32
C PRO A 284 3.39 1.63 -19.25
N VAL A 285 2.39 0.81 -19.60
CA VAL A 285 1.67 -0.06 -18.67
C VAL A 285 2.34 -1.42 -18.51
N TYR A 286 2.37 -1.90 -17.27
CA TYR A 286 2.92 -3.19 -16.84
C TYR A 286 1.97 -3.85 -15.88
N GLU A 287 1.48 -5.04 -16.23
CA GLU A 287 0.59 -5.80 -15.38
C GLU A 287 1.36 -6.51 -14.29
N GLY A 288 0.82 -6.50 -13.07
CA GLY A 288 1.28 -7.26 -11.93
C GLY A 288 0.13 -8.02 -11.26
N TYR A 289 0.47 -9.07 -10.53
CA TYR A 289 -0.47 -9.89 -9.79
C TYR A 289 0.01 -10.08 -8.36
N GLY A 290 -0.96 -10.17 -7.46
CA GLY A 290 -0.73 -10.48 -6.06
C GLY A 290 -2.00 -10.35 -5.24
N LEU A 291 -1.89 -10.71 -3.98
CA LEU A 291 -2.97 -10.70 -3.00
C LEU A 291 -2.39 -10.39 -1.62
N SER A 292 -3.23 -9.98 -0.69
CA SER A 292 -2.78 -9.59 0.65
C SER A 292 -2.11 -10.73 1.40
N GLU A 293 -2.55 -11.97 1.18
CA GLU A 293 -2.00 -13.19 1.76
C GLU A 293 -0.59 -13.51 1.23
N ALA A 294 -0.25 -13.05 0.03
CA ALA A 294 1.10 -13.11 -0.54
C ALA A 294 1.85 -11.77 -0.38
N VAL A 295 1.45 -10.95 0.62
CA VAL A 295 2.08 -9.67 0.98
C VAL A 295 2.10 -8.66 -0.18
N SER A 296 1.00 -8.53 -0.92
CA SER A 296 0.80 -7.59 -2.03
C SER A 296 1.23 -8.13 -3.39
N VAL A 297 2.41 -7.79 -3.91
CA VAL A 297 2.82 -8.07 -5.28
C VAL A 297 3.65 -9.35 -5.34
N SER A 298 3.18 -10.36 -6.06
CA SER A 298 3.88 -11.65 -6.26
C SER A 298 4.56 -11.75 -7.61
N THR A 299 3.95 -11.20 -8.66
CA THR A 299 4.54 -11.16 -10.02
C THR A 299 4.41 -9.77 -10.62
N LEU A 300 5.29 -9.44 -11.56
CA LEU A 300 5.31 -8.15 -12.22
C LEU A 300 5.91 -8.26 -13.63
N ASN A 301 5.26 -7.63 -14.59
CA ASN A 301 5.88 -7.27 -15.85
C ASN A 301 6.75 -6.01 -15.67
N THR A 302 7.89 -5.96 -16.31
CA THR A 302 8.84 -4.82 -16.26
C THR A 302 9.28 -4.44 -17.66
N PRO A 303 9.92 -3.29 -17.88
CA PRO A 303 10.46 -2.93 -19.19
C PRO A 303 11.36 -4.01 -19.80
N ASN A 304 12.15 -4.70 -18.97
CA ASN A 304 13.11 -5.71 -19.41
C ASN A 304 12.48 -7.11 -19.60
N CYS A 305 11.31 -7.36 -19.05
CA CYS A 305 10.60 -8.64 -19.15
C CYS A 305 9.09 -8.40 -19.15
N ASN A 306 8.53 -8.27 -20.33
CA ASN A 306 7.15 -7.91 -20.53
C ASN A 306 6.46 -8.80 -21.55
N VAL A 307 5.50 -9.59 -21.08
CA VAL A 307 4.65 -10.42 -21.89
C VAL A 307 3.21 -9.90 -21.77
N LEU A 308 2.73 -9.30 -22.84
CA LEU A 308 1.41 -8.69 -22.86
C LEU A 308 0.30 -9.74 -22.60
N GLY A 309 -0.62 -9.44 -21.70
CA GLY A 309 -1.69 -10.36 -21.30
C GLY A 309 -1.24 -11.44 -20.32
N SER A 310 -0.06 -11.28 -19.72
CA SER A 310 0.40 -12.09 -18.61
C SER A 310 0.54 -11.23 -17.34
N ALA A 311 0.47 -11.89 -16.19
CA ALA A 311 0.75 -11.26 -14.90
C ALA A 311 2.26 -11.06 -14.62
N GLY A 312 3.14 -11.43 -15.56
CA GLY A 312 4.57 -11.27 -15.45
C GLY A 312 5.31 -12.42 -14.76
N LYS A 313 6.55 -12.16 -14.37
CA LYS A 313 7.40 -13.12 -13.64
C LYS A 313 7.29 -12.96 -12.14
N ALA A 314 7.53 -14.05 -11.42
CA ALA A 314 7.66 -14.03 -9.97
C ALA A 314 8.77 -13.04 -9.54
N LEU A 315 8.46 -12.23 -8.52
CA LEU A 315 9.44 -11.40 -7.84
C LEU A 315 10.29 -12.26 -6.91
N GLY A 316 11.53 -11.82 -6.64
CA GLY A 316 12.55 -12.62 -5.97
C GLY A 316 12.25 -13.12 -4.55
N HIS A 317 11.19 -12.62 -3.90
CA HIS A 317 10.75 -13.04 -2.57
C HIS A 317 9.76 -14.22 -2.61
N ASN A 318 9.24 -14.59 -3.80
CA ASN A 318 8.23 -15.62 -3.98
C ASN A 318 8.67 -16.68 -5.00
N THR A 319 8.12 -17.88 -4.82
CA THR A 319 8.11 -18.93 -5.84
C THR A 319 6.66 -19.28 -6.11
N LEU A 320 6.31 -19.41 -7.40
CA LEU A 320 4.97 -19.79 -7.84
C LEU A 320 5.02 -21.15 -8.51
N HIS A 321 4.01 -21.97 -8.27
CA HIS A 321 3.77 -23.20 -9.01
C HIS A 321 2.27 -23.40 -9.25
N ILE A 322 1.94 -24.32 -10.14
CA ILE A 322 0.55 -24.67 -10.45
C ILE A 322 0.24 -26.02 -9.83
N ASP A 323 -0.78 -26.09 -8.98
CA ASP A 323 -1.34 -27.33 -8.46
C ASP A 323 -2.79 -27.47 -8.90
N LYS A 324 -3.08 -28.49 -9.72
CA LYS A 324 -4.41 -28.76 -10.28
C LYS A 324 -5.04 -27.55 -10.99
N GLY A 325 -4.23 -26.75 -11.64
CA GLY A 325 -4.66 -25.53 -12.35
C GLY A 325 -4.70 -24.27 -11.49
N GLU A 326 -4.59 -24.40 -10.17
CA GLU A 326 -4.57 -23.28 -9.24
C GLU A 326 -3.15 -22.72 -9.07
N VAL A 327 -3.04 -21.40 -9.01
CA VAL A 327 -1.79 -20.70 -8.67
C VAL A 327 -1.53 -20.84 -7.17
N VAL A 328 -0.36 -21.37 -6.82
CA VAL A 328 0.09 -21.50 -5.43
C VAL A 328 1.36 -20.69 -5.23
N VAL A 329 1.40 -19.88 -4.16
CA VAL A 329 2.53 -19.01 -3.81
C VAL A 329 3.23 -19.57 -2.57
N THR A 330 4.56 -19.72 -2.67
CA THR A 330 5.43 -20.10 -1.56
C THR A 330 6.54 -19.07 -1.38
N GLY A 331 7.23 -19.13 -0.25
CA GLY A 331 8.27 -18.15 0.12
C GLY A 331 7.69 -17.09 1.06
N ASN A 332 7.69 -15.83 0.65
CA ASN A 332 7.19 -14.74 1.47
C ASN A 332 5.66 -14.63 1.41
N HIS A 333 4.99 -14.83 2.51
CA HIS A 333 3.54 -14.73 2.61
C HIS A 333 3.09 -14.26 4.01
N PHE A 334 1.79 -14.11 4.20
CA PHE A 334 1.19 -13.66 5.46
C PHE A 334 1.43 -14.66 6.62
N LEU A 335 1.23 -14.18 7.84
CA LEU A 335 1.35 -15.00 9.04
C LEU A 335 0.07 -15.77 9.37
N GLY A 336 -1.07 -15.38 8.79
CA GLY A 336 -2.39 -15.94 9.03
C GLY A 336 -3.46 -14.86 9.13
N TYR A 337 -4.69 -15.26 9.36
CA TYR A 337 -5.81 -14.33 9.56
C TYR A 337 -6.01 -14.02 11.05
N LEU A 338 -6.30 -12.76 11.33
CA LEU A 338 -6.68 -12.29 12.66
C LEU A 338 -7.87 -13.12 13.20
N ASN A 339 -7.79 -13.54 14.45
CA ASN A 339 -8.79 -14.33 15.15
C ASN A 339 -9.16 -15.70 14.52
N GLN A 340 -8.26 -16.26 13.65
CA GLN A 340 -8.39 -17.57 13.03
C GLN A 340 -7.13 -18.42 13.25
N PRO A 341 -6.93 -19.01 14.45
CA PRO A 341 -5.69 -19.73 14.79
C PRO A 341 -5.35 -20.87 13.85
N GLU A 342 -6.36 -21.51 13.22
CA GLU A 342 -6.19 -22.57 12.24
C GLU A 342 -5.49 -22.12 10.95
N SER A 343 -5.45 -20.83 10.69
CA SER A 343 -4.78 -20.23 9.52
C SER A 343 -3.33 -19.83 9.79
N PHE A 344 -2.84 -19.95 11.05
CA PHE A 344 -1.54 -19.40 11.43
C PHE A 344 -0.37 -20.18 10.84
N TYR A 345 0.62 -19.44 10.35
CA TYR A 345 1.87 -19.92 9.78
C TYR A 345 1.68 -20.96 8.65
N PRO A 346 0.92 -20.61 7.61
CA PRO A 346 0.72 -21.51 6.48
C PRO A 346 2.07 -21.81 5.81
N SER A 347 2.22 -22.97 5.21
CA SER A 347 3.42 -23.31 4.43
C SER A 347 3.38 -22.76 3.00
N GLU A 348 2.19 -22.45 2.51
CA GLU A 348 1.91 -21.92 1.18
C GLU A 348 0.60 -21.12 1.17
N VAL A 349 0.41 -20.31 0.15
CA VAL A 349 -0.83 -19.60 -0.11
C VAL A 349 -1.49 -20.19 -1.35
N ARG A 350 -2.64 -20.80 -1.17
CA ARG A 350 -3.54 -21.20 -2.25
C ARG A 350 -4.41 -20.00 -2.61
N THR A 351 -4.26 -19.53 -3.86
CA THR A 351 -4.82 -18.23 -4.24
C THR A 351 -6.29 -18.29 -4.64
N GLY A 352 -6.77 -19.47 -5.01
CA GLY A 352 -8.08 -19.65 -5.64
C GLY A 352 -8.13 -19.22 -7.11
N ASP A 353 -7.07 -18.62 -7.64
CA ASP A 353 -6.98 -18.19 -9.02
C ASP A 353 -6.41 -19.31 -9.89
N LEU A 354 -6.96 -19.45 -11.10
CA LEU A 354 -6.47 -20.42 -12.07
C LEU A 354 -5.45 -19.78 -13.00
N GLY A 355 -4.42 -20.54 -13.40
CA GLY A 355 -3.40 -20.03 -14.29
C GLY A 355 -2.44 -21.08 -14.81
N VAL A 356 -1.51 -20.63 -15.65
CA VAL A 356 -0.39 -21.45 -16.18
C VAL A 356 0.90 -20.66 -16.10
N ILE A 357 2.01 -21.36 -15.91
CA ILE A 357 3.35 -20.77 -15.91
C ILE A 357 4.12 -21.35 -17.11
N ASN A 358 4.52 -20.46 -18.03
CA ASN A 358 5.33 -20.80 -19.19
C ASN A 358 6.60 -19.94 -19.18
N ASP A 359 7.78 -20.55 -19.24
CA ASP A 359 9.08 -19.87 -19.19
C ASP A 359 9.22 -18.91 -17.99
N GLY A 360 8.61 -19.28 -16.87
CA GLY A 360 8.59 -18.48 -15.63
C GLY A 360 7.61 -17.30 -15.66
N VAL A 361 6.77 -17.18 -16.66
CA VAL A 361 5.74 -16.13 -16.82
C VAL A 361 4.38 -16.69 -16.45
N LEU A 362 3.69 -16.05 -15.49
CA LEU A 362 2.33 -16.41 -15.07
C LEU A 362 1.30 -15.78 -16.02
N THR A 363 0.38 -16.62 -16.51
CA THR A 363 -0.84 -16.16 -17.18
C THR A 363 -2.04 -16.67 -16.41
N LEU A 364 -2.92 -15.77 -16.00
CA LEU A 364 -4.18 -16.09 -15.31
C LEU A 364 -5.26 -16.48 -16.34
N SER A 365 -6.20 -17.33 -15.91
CA SER A 365 -7.30 -17.88 -16.76
C SER A 365 -8.63 -17.24 -16.43
#